data_3c12162be2113aafc359259fee49b737
#
_entry.id   3c12162be2113aafc359259fee49b737
#
_cell.length_a   1.000
_cell.length_b   1.000
_cell.length_c   1.000
_cell.angle_alpha   90.00
_cell.angle_beta   90.00
_cell.angle_gamma   90.00
#
_symmetry.space_group_name_H-M   'P 1'
#
loop_
_entity.id
_entity.type
_entity.pdbx_description
1 polymer ?
#
loop_
_entity_poly.entity_id
_entity_poly.type
_entity_poly.pdbx_seq_one_letter_code
_entity_poly.pdbx_strand_id
1 'polypeptide(L)'
;MLEEKTILEEQQESNNSQLETADDLMKYPGKWYVINCYSGHEDRVKDDLIQRVESLNMKDVVFDIRVVKEVVPAKKGKKPTEKNLYPGYIFINMIMNDEAWYIVRNTTGVTGFIGSSGRGTKPFPLTDHEARSMLTKSLAAKAEDKKAAKKVKKVFVANFNLNDYVKILSGPFINMEGQVTKLDNSKGIATVTLEMFGRLTPTEVEFDQCEKLG
;
A
#
# COMPACT_ATOMS: atom_id res chain seq x y z
N MET A 1 -24.69 12.91 30.79
CA MET A 1 -23.41 13.60 30.49
C MET A 1 -22.25 12.68 30.14
N LEU A 2 -22.11 11.48 30.71
CA LEU A 2 -21.08 10.50 30.33
C LEU A 2 -21.49 9.64 29.12
N GLU A 3 -22.76 9.31 28.98
CA GLU A 3 -23.28 8.53 27.85
C GLU A 3 -23.33 9.30 26.52
N GLU A 4 -23.58 10.61 26.55
CA GLU A 4 -23.56 11.45 25.35
C GLU A 4 -22.14 11.64 24.77
N LYS A 5 -21.10 11.62 25.60
CA LYS A 5 -19.72 11.68 25.16
C LYS A 5 -19.30 10.40 24.43
N THR A 6 -19.71 9.25 24.93
CA THR A 6 -19.41 7.94 24.32
C THR A 6 -20.11 7.77 22.97
N ILE A 7 -21.34 8.27 22.84
CA ILE A 7 -22.10 8.22 21.57
C ILE A 7 -21.49 9.16 20.52
N LEU A 8 -20.95 10.30 20.94
CA LEU A 8 -20.26 11.23 20.04
C LEU A 8 -18.88 10.71 19.57
N GLU A 9 -18.16 10.00 20.44
CA GLU A 9 -16.90 9.35 20.09
C GLU A 9 -17.12 8.14 19.18
N GLU A 10 -18.12 7.31 19.43
CA GLU A 10 -18.52 6.21 18.52
C GLU A 10 -19.06 6.70 17.18
N GLN A 11 -19.74 7.86 17.14
CA GLN A 11 -20.18 8.48 15.88
C GLN A 11 -19.05 9.13 15.10
N GLN A 12 -17.98 9.56 15.74
CA GLN A 12 -16.77 10.05 15.05
C GLN A 12 -15.92 8.92 14.50
N GLU A 13 -15.85 7.77 15.15
CA GLU A 13 -15.17 6.57 14.60
C GLU A 13 -15.99 5.92 13.47
N SER A 14 -17.30 5.92 13.51
CA SER A 14 -18.15 5.36 12.45
C SER A 14 -18.24 6.24 11.19
N ASN A 15 -17.95 7.53 11.30
CA ASN A 15 -17.96 8.47 10.17
C ASN A 15 -16.64 8.46 9.36
N ASN A 16 -15.61 7.77 9.84
CA ASN A 16 -14.31 7.65 9.14
C ASN A 16 -14.26 6.47 8.16
N SER A 17 -15.37 5.80 7.92
CA SER A 17 -15.51 4.73 6.92
C SER A 17 -16.28 5.15 5.66
N GLN A 18 -16.40 6.45 5.38
CA GLN A 18 -16.78 6.89 4.05
C GLN A 18 -15.68 6.46 3.11
N LEU A 19 -16.06 5.71 2.08
CA LEU A 19 -15.21 5.29 0.96
C LEU A 19 -14.54 6.52 0.38
N GLU A 20 -13.32 6.82 0.87
CA GLU A 20 -12.50 7.89 0.29
C GLU A 20 -12.26 7.55 -1.16
N THR A 21 -12.64 8.45 -2.04
CA THR A 21 -12.42 8.28 -3.48
C THR A 21 -10.97 8.66 -3.83
N ALA A 22 -10.53 8.23 -5.00
CA ALA A 22 -9.22 8.65 -5.53
C ALA A 22 -9.05 10.17 -5.53
N ASP A 23 -10.14 10.90 -5.74
CA ASP A 23 -10.15 12.36 -5.79
C ASP A 23 -10.01 12.98 -4.41
N ASP A 24 -10.50 12.32 -3.35
CA ASP A 24 -10.34 12.80 -1.99
C ASP A 24 -8.88 12.74 -1.54
N LEU A 25 -8.13 11.72 -1.98
CA LEU A 25 -6.69 11.60 -1.71
C LEU A 25 -5.85 12.70 -2.33
N MET A 26 -6.32 13.29 -3.42
CA MET A 26 -5.62 14.36 -4.12
C MET A 26 -5.98 15.76 -3.63
N LYS A 27 -6.94 15.89 -2.71
CA LYS A 27 -7.33 17.18 -2.11
C LYS A 27 -6.35 17.69 -1.05
N TYR A 28 -5.46 16.84 -0.57
CA TYR A 28 -4.46 17.24 0.42
C TYR A 28 -3.49 18.27 -0.17
N PRO A 29 -3.14 19.32 0.59
CA PRO A 29 -2.27 20.40 0.08
C PRO A 29 -0.82 19.99 -0.17
N GLY A 30 -0.38 18.89 0.45
CA GLY A 30 0.96 18.35 0.32
C GLY A 30 1.15 17.52 -0.94
N LYS A 31 2.35 16.97 -1.08
CA LYS A 31 2.69 15.94 -2.07
C LYS A 31 2.85 14.60 -1.39
N TRP A 32 2.62 13.52 -2.13
CA TRP A 32 2.81 12.17 -1.64
C TRP A 32 4.25 11.74 -1.78
N TYR A 33 4.80 11.19 -0.72
CA TYR A 33 6.14 10.59 -0.65
C TYR A 33 6.03 9.17 -0.13
N VAL A 34 7.07 8.37 -0.38
CA VAL A 34 7.15 7.00 0.10
C VAL A 34 8.30 6.89 1.10
N ILE A 35 8.02 6.27 2.23
CA ILE A 35 8.97 5.99 3.30
C ILE A 35 9.21 4.48 3.36
N ASN A 36 10.45 4.10 3.56
CA ASN A 36 10.84 2.72 3.88
C ASN A 36 10.80 2.47 5.38
N CYS A 37 10.32 1.30 5.75
CA CYS A 37 10.44 0.73 7.08
C CYS A 37 10.73 -0.78 6.99
N TYR A 38 10.90 -1.45 8.13
CA TYR A 38 11.01 -2.91 8.14
C TYR A 38 9.65 -3.54 7.86
N SER A 39 9.61 -4.53 6.95
CA SER A 39 8.38 -5.27 6.62
C SER A 39 7.78 -5.93 7.85
N GLY A 40 6.47 -5.79 8.02
CA GLY A 40 5.71 -6.27 9.18
C GLY A 40 5.65 -5.28 10.34
N HIS A 41 6.32 -4.13 10.24
CA HIS A 41 6.28 -3.06 11.26
C HIS A 41 5.56 -1.80 10.77
N GLU A 42 4.96 -1.85 9.59
CA GLU A 42 4.38 -0.69 8.91
C GLU A 42 3.31 0.02 9.76
N ASP A 43 2.41 -0.73 10.38
CA ASP A 43 1.35 -0.16 11.22
C ASP A 43 1.93 0.53 12.45
N ARG A 44 2.87 -0.12 13.14
CA ARG A 44 3.54 0.47 14.30
C ARG A 44 4.29 1.75 13.93
N VAL A 45 5.04 1.72 12.83
CA VAL A 45 5.79 2.90 12.36
C VAL A 45 4.83 4.02 11.95
N LYS A 46 3.69 3.70 11.34
CA LYS A 46 2.62 4.66 11.06
C LYS A 46 2.12 5.31 12.34
N ASP A 47 1.82 4.53 13.38
CA ASP A 47 1.33 5.05 14.67
C ASP A 47 2.39 5.93 15.34
N ASP A 48 3.65 5.51 15.36
CA ASP A 48 4.78 6.29 15.87
C ASP A 48 4.94 7.63 15.11
N LEU A 49 4.75 7.63 13.78
CA LEU A 49 4.76 8.84 12.95
C LEU A 49 3.60 9.78 13.30
N ILE A 50 2.37 9.26 13.41
CA ILE A 50 1.18 10.04 13.77
C ILE A 50 1.39 10.69 15.13
N GLN A 51 1.79 9.93 16.15
CA GLN A 51 2.05 10.43 17.48
C GLN A 51 3.11 11.54 17.48
N ARG A 52 4.16 11.38 16.68
CA ARG A 52 5.24 12.37 16.58
C ARG A 52 4.78 13.65 15.88
N VAL A 53 4.01 13.54 14.80
CA VAL A 53 3.39 14.68 14.11
C VAL A 53 2.47 15.45 15.05
N GLU A 54 1.69 14.75 15.87
CA GLU A 54 0.80 15.36 16.85
C GLU A 54 1.55 16.05 17.99
N SER A 55 2.56 15.37 18.57
CA SER A 55 3.34 15.90 19.69
C SER A 55 4.14 17.15 19.32
N LEU A 56 4.53 17.28 18.05
CA LEU A 56 5.26 18.43 17.53
C LEU A 56 4.39 19.47 16.81
N ASN A 57 3.04 19.32 16.87
CA ASN A 57 2.07 20.21 16.23
C ASN A 57 2.31 20.40 14.72
N MET A 58 2.66 19.33 14.00
CA MET A 58 3.00 19.39 12.58
C MET A 58 1.84 19.02 11.64
N LYS A 59 0.60 19.07 12.10
CA LYS A 59 -0.60 18.77 11.28
C LYS A 59 -0.80 19.73 10.09
N ASP A 60 -0.21 20.92 10.16
CA ASP A 60 -0.22 21.88 9.05
C ASP A 60 0.80 21.57 7.95
N VAL A 61 1.68 20.60 8.19
CA VAL A 61 2.76 20.20 7.26
C VAL A 61 2.62 18.73 6.84
N VAL A 62 2.17 17.87 7.74
CA VAL A 62 1.91 16.45 7.47
C VAL A 62 0.40 16.20 7.54
N PHE A 63 -0.20 15.88 6.42
CA PHE A 63 -1.67 15.81 6.27
C PHE A 63 -2.23 14.41 6.39
N ASP A 64 -1.48 13.40 5.88
CA ASP A 64 -1.96 12.01 5.89
C ASP A 64 -0.80 11.02 5.88
N ILE A 65 -1.00 9.86 6.55
CA ILE A 65 -0.01 8.77 6.62
C ILE A 65 -0.75 7.46 6.42
N ARG A 66 -0.38 6.69 5.37
CA ARG A 66 -1.10 5.47 4.97
C ARG A 66 -0.20 4.26 4.81
N VAL A 67 -0.71 3.13 5.28
CA VAL A 67 -0.29 1.79 4.90
C VAL A 67 -1.39 1.22 4.00
N VAL A 68 -1.05 0.90 2.76
CA VAL A 68 -2.02 0.39 1.79
C VAL A 68 -2.21 -1.11 2.02
N LYS A 69 -3.43 -1.50 2.37
CA LYS A 69 -3.79 -2.89 2.66
C LYS A 69 -4.87 -3.39 1.71
N GLU A 70 -4.83 -4.64 1.38
CA GLU A 70 -5.90 -5.37 0.72
C GLU A 70 -6.60 -6.30 1.70
N VAL A 71 -7.89 -6.49 1.53
CA VAL A 71 -8.66 -7.48 2.29
C VAL A 71 -8.63 -8.79 1.53
N VAL A 72 -7.94 -9.78 2.08
CA VAL A 72 -7.93 -11.14 1.51
C VAL A 72 -9.16 -11.87 2.01
N PRO A 73 -10.07 -12.33 1.10
CA PRO A 73 -11.28 -13.03 1.50
C PRO A 73 -10.95 -14.31 2.25
N ALA A 74 -11.71 -14.56 3.31
CA ALA A 74 -11.49 -15.72 4.17
C ALA A 74 -11.86 -17.03 3.47
N LYS A 75 -11.03 -18.05 3.60
CA LYS A 75 -11.45 -19.45 3.34
C LYS A 75 -12.55 -19.83 4.33
N LYS A 76 -13.51 -20.69 3.89
CA LYS A 76 -14.67 -21.14 4.70
C LYS A 76 -14.33 -21.27 6.19
N GLY A 77 -14.98 -20.46 7.03
CA GLY A 77 -14.88 -20.52 8.50
C GLY A 77 -13.81 -19.62 9.15
N LYS A 78 -13.09 -18.79 8.40
CA LYS A 78 -12.15 -17.81 8.96
C LYS A 78 -12.62 -16.39 8.68
N LYS A 79 -12.17 -15.42 9.47
CA LYS A 79 -12.43 -13.99 9.22
C LYS A 79 -11.56 -13.48 8.07
N PRO A 80 -11.99 -12.48 7.28
CA PRO A 80 -11.14 -11.81 6.30
C PRO A 80 -9.87 -11.30 6.97
N THR A 81 -8.75 -11.41 6.29
CA THR A 81 -7.44 -10.97 6.80
C THR A 81 -6.94 -9.81 5.95
N GLU A 82 -6.49 -8.74 6.59
CA GLU A 82 -5.82 -7.65 5.90
C GLU A 82 -4.36 -8.02 5.63
N LYS A 83 -3.89 -7.79 4.42
CA LYS A 83 -2.50 -7.97 4.01
C LYS A 83 -1.98 -6.65 3.45
N ASN A 84 -0.77 -6.26 3.85
CA ASN A 84 -0.12 -5.08 3.28
C ASN A 84 0.18 -5.32 1.81
N LEU A 85 -0.30 -4.41 0.96
CA LEU A 85 -0.10 -4.47 -0.48
C LEU A 85 1.34 -4.14 -0.87
N TYR A 86 1.95 -3.22 -0.13
CA TYR A 86 3.33 -2.78 -0.30
C TYR A 86 4.14 -3.01 0.98
N PRO A 87 4.67 -4.25 1.22
CA PRO A 87 5.41 -4.55 2.45
C PRO A 87 6.68 -3.70 2.57
N GLY A 88 6.88 -3.09 3.73
CA GLY A 88 8.01 -2.22 4.01
C GLY A 88 7.86 -0.78 3.51
N TYR A 89 6.67 -0.39 3.01
CA TYR A 89 6.41 0.96 2.51
C TYR A 89 5.26 1.63 3.25
N ILE A 90 5.44 2.91 3.55
CA ILE A 90 4.42 3.80 4.11
C ILE A 90 4.33 5.03 3.20
N PHE A 91 3.11 5.44 2.90
CA PHE A 91 2.82 6.63 2.09
C PHE A 91 2.51 7.80 3.01
N ILE A 92 3.12 8.95 2.76
CA ILE A 92 2.93 10.15 3.54
C ILE A 92 2.62 11.34 2.64
N ASN A 93 1.56 12.08 2.96
CA ASN A 93 1.25 13.35 2.31
C ASN A 93 1.78 14.49 3.18
N MET A 94 2.68 15.29 2.65
CA MET A 94 3.31 16.37 3.39
C MET A 94 3.83 17.51 2.51
N ILE A 95 3.99 18.69 3.10
CA ILE A 95 4.81 19.75 2.54
C ILE A 95 6.26 19.47 2.91
N MET A 96 7.12 19.25 1.90
CA MET A 96 8.53 18.91 2.11
C MET A 96 9.32 20.12 2.53
N ASN A 97 9.63 20.21 3.81
CA ASN A 97 10.60 21.17 4.38
C ASN A 97 11.66 20.42 5.19
N ASP A 98 12.69 21.12 5.66
CA ASP A 98 13.82 20.49 6.37
C ASP A 98 13.40 19.89 7.70
N GLU A 99 12.50 20.54 8.41
CA GLU A 99 11.99 20.11 9.71
C GLU A 99 11.14 18.84 9.58
N ALA A 100 10.14 18.83 8.69
CA ALA A 100 9.30 17.68 8.45
C ALA A 100 10.11 16.49 7.93
N TRP A 101 11.03 16.72 6.98
CA TRP A 101 11.95 15.71 6.49
C TRP A 101 12.78 15.09 7.62
N TYR A 102 13.35 15.94 8.49
CA TYR A 102 14.16 15.49 9.62
C TYR A 102 13.36 14.68 10.63
N ILE A 103 12.17 15.13 10.98
CA ILE A 103 11.28 14.49 11.95
C ILE A 103 10.83 13.13 11.45
N VAL A 104 10.33 13.05 10.21
CA VAL A 104 9.87 11.81 9.60
C VAL A 104 11.03 10.81 9.49
N ARG A 105 12.19 11.23 8.97
CA ARG A 105 13.34 10.36 8.81
C ARG A 105 13.87 9.79 10.13
N ASN A 106 13.83 10.58 11.21
CA ASN A 106 14.33 10.19 12.53
C ASN A 106 13.24 9.55 13.41
N THR A 107 12.10 9.19 12.85
CA THR A 107 11.08 8.41 13.58
C THR A 107 11.51 6.95 13.66
N THR A 108 11.28 6.35 14.81
CA THR A 108 11.65 4.95 15.08
C THR A 108 11.05 4.01 14.05
N GLY A 109 11.87 3.15 13.47
CA GLY A 109 11.48 2.16 12.47
C GLY A 109 11.47 2.69 11.03
N VAL A 110 11.57 4.00 10.80
CA VAL A 110 11.80 4.56 9.47
C VAL A 110 13.25 4.33 9.06
N THR A 111 13.47 3.72 7.89
CA THR A 111 14.82 3.50 7.36
C THR A 111 15.25 4.58 6.37
N GLY A 112 14.30 5.35 5.84
CA GLY A 112 14.54 6.49 4.96
C GLY A 112 13.40 6.76 4.01
N PHE A 113 13.52 7.85 3.25
CA PHE A 113 12.64 8.14 2.13
C PHE A 113 13.11 7.44 0.86
N ILE A 114 12.16 7.04 0.02
CA ILE A 114 12.44 6.59 -1.34
C ILE A 114 12.87 7.78 -2.20
N GLY A 115 13.87 7.58 -3.06
CA GLY A 115 14.39 8.64 -3.92
C GLY A 115 15.30 9.64 -3.21
N SER A 116 15.63 9.41 -1.94
CA SER A 116 16.66 10.16 -1.22
C SER A 116 17.99 9.42 -1.29
N SER A 117 18.96 9.95 -2.02
CA SER A 117 20.28 9.33 -2.19
C SER A 117 21.22 9.48 -0.98
N GLY A 118 20.69 9.65 0.23
CA GLY A 118 21.46 9.91 1.44
C GLY A 118 21.99 11.35 1.52
N ARG A 119 22.83 11.67 2.50
CA ARG A 119 23.52 12.97 2.64
C ARG A 119 22.61 14.22 2.53
N GLY A 120 21.36 14.16 3.04
CA GLY A 120 20.48 15.34 3.10
C GLY A 120 19.74 15.67 1.80
N THR A 121 19.82 14.83 0.78
CA THR A 121 19.02 15.02 -0.44
C THR A 121 17.55 14.77 -0.17
N LYS A 122 16.71 15.76 -0.45
CA LYS A 122 15.25 15.61 -0.33
C LYS A 122 14.73 14.62 -1.37
N PRO A 123 13.75 13.76 -1.00
CA PRO A 123 13.17 12.80 -1.92
C PRO A 123 12.31 13.49 -2.98
N PHE A 124 12.12 12.82 -4.11
CA PHE A 124 11.14 13.24 -5.11
C PHE A 124 9.74 12.79 -4.68
N PRO A 125 8.71 13.63 -4.88
CA PRO A 125 7.33 13.23 -4.64
C PRO A 125 6.88 12.22 -5.69
N LEU A 126 5.89 11.40 -5.34
CA LEU A 126 5.13 10.62 -6.32
C LEU A 126 4.40 11.58 -7.27
N THR A 127 4.28 11.17 -8.52
CA THR A 127 3.36 11.83 -9.45
C THR A 127 1.91 11.58 -9.02
N ASP A 128 0.99 12.45 -9.41
CA ASP A 128 -0.43 12.30 -9.08
C ASP A 128 -1.00 10.98 -9.63
N HIS A 129 -0.50 10.52 -10.77
CA HIS A 129 -0.88 9.23 -11.36
C HIS A 129 -0.40 8.05 -10.51
N GLU A 130 0.85 8.04 -10.07
CA GLU A 130 1.41 7.00 -9.20
C GLU A 130 0.68 6.96 -7.85
N ALA A 131 0.49 8.13 -7.23
CA ALA A 131 -0.22 8.24 -5.97
C ALA A 131 -1.65 7.70 -6.08
N ARG A 132 -2.41 8.11 -7.11
CA ARG A 132 -3.74 7.54 -7.40
C ARG A 132 -3.67 6.03 -7.59
N SER A 133 -2.81 5.56 -8.48
CA SER A 133 -2.70 4.14 -8.80
C SER A 133 -2.36 3.30 -7.56
N MET A 134 -1.50 3.75 -6.67
CA MET A 134 -1.05 2.99 -5.51
C MET A 134 -2.02 3.06 -4.33
N LEU A 135 -2.57 4.25 -4.05
CA LEU A 135 -3.40 4.46 -2.87
C LEU A 135 -4.86 4.00 -3.04
N THR A 136 -5.41 4.05 -4.26
CA THR A 136 -6.81 3.66 -4.50
C THR A 136 -7.03 2.18 -4.70
N LYS A 137 -5.99 1.41 -4.88
CA LYS A 137 -6.10 -0.05 -5.08
C LYS A 137 -6.67 -0.80 -3.89
N SER A 138 -6.45 -0.31 -2.67
CA SER A 138 -7.12 -0.87 -1.48
C SER A 138 -8.64 -0.61 -1.48
N LEU A 139 -9.09 0.43 -2.19
CA LEU A 139 -10.51 0.81 -2.30
C LEU A 139 -11.23 -0.03 -3.36
N ALA A 140 -10.56 -0.36 -4.47
CA ALA A 140 -11.12 -1.18 -5.55
C ALA A 140 -11.35 -2.63 -5.10
N ALA A 141 -10.47 -3.21 -4.31
CA ALA A 141 -10.64 -4.57 -3.76
C ALA A 141 -11.91 -4.70 -2.90
N LYS A 142 -12.31 -3.65 -2.17
CA LYS A 142 -13.58 -3.64 -1.41
C LYS A 142 -14.83 -3.61 -2.28
N ALA A 143 -14.73 -3.13 -3.53
CA ALA A 143 -15.87 -3.03 -4.45
C ALA A 143 -16.09 -4.29 -5.28
N GLU A 144 -15.06 -5.08 -5.54
CA GLU A 144 -15.15 -6.31 -6.35
C GLU A 144 -15.64 -7.54 -5.57
N ASP A 145 -15.49 -7.57 -4.24
CA ASP A 145 -15.94 -8.67 -3.38
C ASP A 145 -17.48 -8.93 -3.42
N LYS A 146 -18.27 -7.99 -3.94
CA LYS A 146 -19.72 -8.21 -4.14
C LYS A 146 -20.08 -8.99 -5.41
N LYS A 147 -19.12 -9.27 -6.32
CA LYS A 147 -19.37 -9.99 -7.59
C LYS A 147 -18.70 -11.37 -7.72
N ALA A 148 -17.86 -11.80 -6.80
CA ALA A 148 -17.03 -13.00 -6.96
C ALA A 148 -17.53 -14.26 -6.21
N ALA A 149 -18.81 -14.38 -5.95
CA ALA A 149 -19.39 -15.62 -5.37
C ALA A 149 -19.81 -16.63 -6.44
N LYS A 150 -18.90 -17.01 -7.36
CA LYS A 150 -18.98 -18.24 -8.18
C LYS A 150 -17.66 -18.45 -8.94
N LYS A 151 -16.68 -19.12 -8.36
CA LYS A 151 -15.59 -19.70 -9.17
C LYS A 151 -15.47 -21.21 -8.90
N VAL A 152 -15.78 -21.94 -9.94
CA VAL A 152 -15.52 -23.36 -10.19
C VAL A 152 -14.00 -23.61 -10.11
N LYS A 153 -13.58 -24.76 -9.55
CA LYS A 153 -12.18 -25.21 -9.56
C LYS A 153 -11.67 -25.25 -10.99
N LYS A 154 -10.90 -24.26 -11.42
CA LYS A 154 -10.09 -24.30 -12.61
C LYS A 154 -8.68 -24.75 -12.22
N VAL A 155 -8.17 -25.74 -12.92
CA VAL A 155 -6.73 -26.07 -12.91
C VAL A 155 -6.07 -24.93 -13.67
N PHE A 156 -5.26 -24.15 -12.98
CA PHE A 156 -4.56 -23.03 -13.58
C PHE A 156 -3.29 -23.56 -14.25
N VAL A 157 -3.14 -23.30 -15.54
CA VAL A 157 -1.92 -23.58 -16.29
C VAL A 157 -1.24 -22.24 -16.54
N ALA A 158 -0.07 -22.04 -15.97
CA ALA A 158 0.74 -20.87 -16.27
C ALA A 158 1.31 -20.98 -17.70
N ASN A 159 1.23 -19.90 -18.46
CA ASN A 159 1.85 -19.79 -19.79
C ASN A 159 3.34 -19.37 -19.71
N PHE A 160 3.92 -19.38 -18.52
CA PHE A 160 5.29 -18.98 -18.21
C PHE A 160 5.90 -19.92 -17.16
N ASN A 161 7.23 -19.95 -17.10
CA ASN A 161 7.99 -20.82 -16.20
C ASN A 161 8.74 -20.02 -15.12
N LEU A 162 9.36 -20.75 -14.18
CA LEU A 162 10.32 -20.17 -13.25
C LEU A 162 11.45 -19.45 -14.02
N ASN A 163 11.82 -18.29 -13.53
CA ASN A 163 12.83 -17.38 -14.08
C ASN A 163 12.40 -16.65 -15.37
N ASP A 164 11.22 -16.87 -15.91
CA ASP A 164 10.70 -16.04 -17.00
C ASP A 164 10.41 -14.62 -16.51
N TYR A 165 10.55 -13.66 -17.41
CA TYR A 165 10.07 -12.30 -17.18
C TYR A 165 8.62 -12.19 -17.62
N VAL A 166 7.83 -11.59 -16.78
CA VAL A 166 6.40 -11.38 -17.02
C VAL A 166 6.02 -9.91 -16.80
N LYS A 167 5.05 -9.47 -17.58
CA LYS A 167 4.38 -8.19 -17.42
C LYS A 167 3.03 -8.42 -16.74
N ILE A 168 2.71 -7.58 -15.78
CA ILE A 168 1.43 -7.64 -15.08
C ILE A 168 0.40 -6.81 -15.84
N LEU A 169 -0.69 -7.46 -16.27
CA LEU A 169 -1.74 -6.85 -17.10
C LEU A 169 -2.89 -6.27 -16.28
N SER A 170 -3.08 -6.73 -15.05
CA SER A 170 -4.17 -6.28 -14.19
C SER A 170 -3.79 -6.36 -12.71
N GLY A 171 -4.61 -5.75 -11.87
CA GLY A 171 -4.39 -5.74 -10.43
C GLY A 171 -3.50 -4.59 -9.95
N PRO A 172 -3.01 -4.70 -8.71
CA PRO A 172 -2.28 -3.62 -8.04
C PRO A 172 -0.96 -3.24 -8.72
N PHE A 173 -0.37 -4.12 -9.49
CA PHE A 173 0.94 -3.96 -10.09
C PHE A 173 0.89 -3.88 -11.62
N ILE A 174 -0.26 -3.43 -12.15
CA ILE A 174 -0.46 -3.30 -13.60
C ILE A 174 0.66 -2.51 -14.27
N ASN A 175 1.12 -2.99 -15.44
CA ASN A 175 2.23 -2.47 -16.23
C ASN A 175 3.62 -2.60 -15.57
N MET A 176 3.73 -3.26 -14.43
CA MET A 176 5.04 -3.60 -13.87
C MET A 176 5.56 -4.91 -14.49
N GLU A 177 6.88 -4.98 -14.60
CA GLU A 177 7.57 -6.13 -15.13
C GLU A 177 8.47 -6.74 -14.05
N GLY A 178 8.61 -8.06 -14.06
CA GLY A 178 9.44 -8.72 -13.08
C GLY A 178 9.70 -10.18 -13.39
N GLN A 179 10.62 -10.76 -12.65
CA GLN A 179 11.04 -12.14 -12.80
C GLN A 179 10.21 -13.06 -11.90
N VAL A 180 9.72 -14.16 -12.47
CA VAL A 180 8.99 -15.21 -11.73
C VAL A 180 9.97 -16.01 -10.88
N THR A 181 9.80 -15.97 -9.57
CA THR A 181 10.67 -16.66 -8.60
C THR A 181 10.01 -17.90 -7.99
N LYS A 182 8.67 -17.98 -8.02
CA LYS A 182 7.93 -19.15 -7.53
C LYS A 182 6.61 -19.31 -8.27
N LEU A 183 6.19 -20.56 -8.46
CA LEU A 183 4.89 -20.91 -9.06
C LEU A 183 4.11 -21.82 -8.10
N ASP A 184 2.87 -21.48 -7.80
CA ASP A 184 1.92 -22.34 -7.09
C ASP A 184 0.74 -22.68 -8.00
N ASN A 185 0.89 -23.76 -8.76
CA ASN A 185 -0.13 -24.24 -9.69
C ASN A 185 -1.43 -24.68 -9.00
N SER A 186 -1.37 -25.00 -7.72
CA SER A 186 -2.55 -25.41 -6.94
C SER A 186 -3.46 -24.23 -6.62
N LYS A 187 -2.88 -23.04 -6.53
CA LYS A 187 -3.58 -21.79 -6.22
C LYS A 187 -3.71 -20.88 -7.44
N GLY A 188 -2.97 -21.15 -8.53
CA GLY A 188 -2.88 -20.28 -9.69
C GLY A 188 -2.13 -18.97 -9.42
N ILE A 189 -1.14 -19.00 -8.51
CA ILE A 189 -0.40 -17.80 -8.06
C ILE A 189 1.08 -17.96 -8.42
N ALA A 190 1.65 -16.90 -8.99
CA ALA A 190 3.08 -16.73 -9.18
C ALA A 190 3.64 -15.71 -8.16
N THR A 191 4.82 -15.96 -7.63
CA THR A 191 5.59 -14.94 -6.96
C THR A 191 6.52 -14.29 -8.00
N VAL A 192 6.28 -13.03 -8.27
CA VAL A 192 7.06 -12.21 -9.21
C VAL A 192 7.88 -11.21 -8.43
N THR A 193 9.17 -11.14 -8.68
CA THR A 193 10.03 -10.12 -8.09
C THR A 193 9.96 -8.88 -8.97
N LEU A 194 9.29 -7.84 -8.45
CA LEU A 194 9.14 -6.55 -9.10
C LEU A 194 10.19 -5.58 -8.60
N GLU A 195 10.70 -4.73 -9.48
CA GLU A 195 11.50 -3.59 -9.07
C GLU A 195 10.56 -2.41 -8.77
N MET A 196 10.46 -2.07 -7.48
CA MET A 196 9.69 -0.92 -7.01
C MET A 196 10.62 0.05 -6.30
N PHE A 197 10.69 1.27 -6.78
CA PHE A 197 11.48 2.35 -6.16
C PHE A 197 12.98 1.97 -5.97
N GLY A 198 13.57 1.23 -6.92
CA GLY A 198 14.95 0.76 -6.85
C GLY A 198 15.18 -0.41 -5.89
N ARG A 199 14.11 -1.12 -5.49
CA ARG A 199 14.18 -2.33 -4.66
C ARG A 199 13.45 -3.48 -5.31
N LEU A 200 14.05 -4.67 -5.21
CA LEU A 200 13.43 -5.92 -5.65
C LEU A 200 12.47 -6.40 -4.56
N THR A 201 11.17 -6.39 -4.86
CA THR A 201 10.12 -6.80 -3.93
C THR A 201 9.38 -8.01 -4.48
N PRO A 202 9.40 -9.16 -3.77
CA PRO A 202 8.63 -10.33 -4.18
C PRO A 202 7.14 -10.09 -3.93
N THR A 203 6.34 -10.28 -4.97
CA THR A 203 4.89 -10.02 -4.96
C THR A 203 4.14 -11.21 -5.50
N GLU A 204 3.03 -11.59 -4.87
CA GLU A 204 2.15 -12.66 -5.32
C GLU A 204 1.13 -12.11 -6.32
N VAL A 205 1.04 -12.72 -7.52
CA VAL A 205 0.15 -12.33 -8.62
C VAL A 205 -0.54 -13.57 -9.17
N GLU A 206 -1.80 -13.46 -9.57
CA GLU A 206 -2.53 -14.56 -10.21
C GLU A 206 -2.00 -14.81 -11.63
N PHE A 207 -2.03 -16.05 -12.13
CA PHE A 207 -1.50 -16.41 -13.45
C PHE A 207 -2.20 -15.69 -14.59
N ASP A 208 -3.50 -15.44 -14.45
CA ASP A 208 -4.31 -14.72 -15.46
C ASP A 208 -4.03 -13.20 -15.50
N GLN A 209 -3.29 -12.69 -14.53
CA GLN A 209 -2.84 -11.30 -14.48
C GLN A 209 -1.44 -11.11 -15.06
N CYS A 210 -0.76 -12.18 -15.48
CA CYS A 210 0.61 -12.14 -15.98
C CYS A 210 0.68 -12.55 -17.45
N GLU A 211 1.45 -11.80 -18.23
CA GLU A 211 1.82 -12.13 -19.61
C GLU A 211 3.33 -12.31 -19.70
N LYS A 212 3.77 -13.38 -20.36
CA LYS A 212 5.20 -13.61 -20.59
C LYS A 212 5.75 -12.58 -21.55
N LEU A 213 6.83 -11.93 -21.14
CA LEU A 213 7.65 -11.12 -22.02
C LEU A 213 8.55 -12.08 -22.83
N GLY A 214 8.43 -11.96 -24.16
CA GLY A 214 9.14 -12.81 -25.14
C GLY A 214 10.65 -12.63 -25.14
#